data_80cd9affeecb1037b8530e4873acd211
#
_entry.id   80cd9affeecb1037b8530e4873acd211
#
_cell.length_a   1.000
_cell.length_b   1.000
_cell.length_c   1.000
_cell.angle_alpha   90.00
_cell.angle_beta   90.00
_cell.angle_gamma   90.00
#
_symmetry.space_group_name_H-M   'P 1'
#
loop_
_entity.id
_entity.type
_entity.pdbx_description
1 polymer ?
#
loop_
_entity_poly.entity_id
_entity_poly.type
_entity_poly.pdbx_seq_one_letter_code
_entity_poly.pdbx_strand_id
1 'polypeptide(L)'
;MNYNAHPTAEVSPDASIGAGTRIWHYVQIRERATIGEECNLGKGVYVDFDVVIGDRCKLQNGVFVYHGSTLEDGVFLGPGVLLLNDKHPRAINMDGSLKSDDDWAVSPVHVGQGAALGGGAILTPGVSVGRWATVGAGSVVTRNVPAFGLVYGNPARLMGYLCPVTRRRSERPPLDSEAQLSDPGRV
;
A
#
# COMPACT_ATOMS: atom_id res chain seq x y z
N MET A 1 1.33 24.22 -9.10
CA MET A 1 1.21 22.88 -8.51
C MET A 1 -0.18 22.76 -7.90
N ASN A 2 -0.95 21.74 -8.22
CA ASN A 2 -2.33 21.58 -7.72
C ASN A 2 -2.42 20.71 -6.46
N TYR A 3 -1.31 20.43 -5.81
CA TYR A 3 -1.24 19.68 -4.55
C TYR A 3 -0.69 20.55 -3.41
N ASN A 4 -0.89 20.12 -2.16
CA ASN A 4 -0.43 20.85 -0.97
C ASN A 4 0.59 20.01 -0.20
N ALA A 5 1.83 20.52 -0.09
CA ALA A 5 2.91 19.87 0.67
C ALA A 5 3.35 20.76 1.83
N HIS A 6 3.52 20.14 3.01
CA HIS A 6 4.10 20.84 4.16
C HIS A 6 5.58 21.20 3.86
N PRO A 7 6.07 22.37 4.31
CA PRO A 7 7.45 22.81 4.02
C PRO A 7 8.57 21.87 4.46
N THR A 8 8.30 20.93 5.37
CA THR A 8 9.26 19.91 5.79
C THR A 8 9.17 18.61 5.00
N ALA A 9 8.27 18.52 4.00
CA ALA A 9 8.21 17.37 3.11
C ALA A 9 9.29 17.48 2.03
N GLU A 10 9.88 16.36 1.69
CA GLU A 10 10.88 16.22 0.62
C GLU A 10 10.19 15.54 -0.58
N VAL A 11 9.85 16.31 -1.60
CA VAL A 11 9.24 15.80 -2.83
C VAL A 11 10.21 15.97 -3.98
N SER A 12 10.60 14.86 -4.61
CA SER A 12 11.47 14.90 -5.78
C SER A 12 10.82 15.72 -6.91
N PRO A 13 11.58 16.56 -7.61
CA PRO A 13 11.07 17.29 -8.78
C PRO A 13 10.64 16.36 -9.93
N ASP A 14 11.16 15.13 -9.95
CA ASP A 14 10.81 14.11 -10.94
C ASP A 14 9.59 13.26 -10.53
N ALA A 15 8.99 13.51 -9.37
CA ALA A 15 7.75 12.86 -8.96
C ALA A 15 6.53 13.55 -9.55
N SER A 16 5.50 12.76 -9.90
CA SER A 16 4.21 13.25 -10.38
C SER A 16 3.17 13.17 -9.27
N ILE A 17 2.56 14.30 -8.92
CA ILE A 17 1.56 14.38 -7.83
C ILE A 17 0.25 14.95 -8.38
N GLY A 18 -0.84 14.21 -8.21
CA GLY A 18 -2.18 14.60 -8.64
C GLY A 18 -2.79 15.75 -7.82
N ALA A 19 -3.81 16.38 -8.41
CA ALA A 19 -4.50 17.52 -7.82
C ALA A 19 -5.19 17.15 -6.49
N GLY A 20 -5.25 18.10 -5.57
CA GLY A 20 -5.91 17.92 -4.27
C GLY A 20 -5.16 17.03 -3.26
N THR A 21 -4.05 16.41 -3.67
CA THR A 21 -3.25 15.57 -2.77
C THR A 21 -2.59 16.40 -1.67
N ARG A 22 -2.62 15.88 -0.43
CA ARG A 22 -2.05 16.51 0.77
C ARG A 22 -0.88 15.70 1.30
N ILE A 23 0.26 16.35 1.46
CA ILE A 23 1.54 15.77 1.89
C ILE A 23 1.94 16.45 3.19
N TRP A 24 1.98 15.67 4.27
CA TRP A 24 2.22 16.20 5.62
C TRP A 24 3.71 16.26 5.98
N HIS A 25 4.00 16.56 7.24
CA HIS A 25 5.35 16.78 7.78
C HIS A 25 6.27 15.58 7.55
N TYR A 26 7.50 15.84 7.12
CA TYR A 26 8.57 14.85 6.97
C TYR A 26 8.22 13.67 6.06
N VAL A 27 7.29 13.85 5.13
CA VAL A 27 7.06 12.88 4.06
C VAL A 27 8.22 12.96 3.08
N GLN A 28 8.73 11.81 2.64
CA GLN A 28 9.70 11.75 1.56
C GLN A 28 9.09 11.01 0.36
N ILE A 29 9.11 11.65 -0.80
CA ILE A 29 8.67 11.09 -2.09
C ILE A 29 9.84 11.15 -3.04
N ARG A 30 10.29 9.98 -3.48
CA ARG A 30 11.44 9.86 -4.35
C ARG A 30 11.09 10.06 -5.82
N GLU A 31 12.17 10.03 -6.62
CA GLU A 31 12.15 10.27 -8.05
C GLU A 31 11.24 9.28 -8.79
N ARG A 32 10.55 9.77 -9.82
CA ARG A 32 9.65 9.01 -10.70
C ARG A 32 8.46 8.34 -9.99
N ALA A 33 8.28 8.58 -8.69
CA ALA A 33 7.05 8.15 -8.02
C ALA A 33 5.84 8.88 -8.63
N THR A 34 4.75 8.14 -8.81
CA THR A 34 3.47 8.69 -9.30
C THR A 34 2.42 8.55 -8.23
N ILE A 35 1.81 9.66 -7.82
CA ILE A 35 0.73 9.69 -6.82
C ILE A 35 -0.47 10.37 -7.47
N GLY A 36 -1.62 9.71 -7.41
CA GLY A 36 -2.87 10.20 -7.98
C GLY A 36 -3.46 11.42 -7.26
N GLU A 37 -4.71 11.70 -7.60
CA GLU A 37 -5.46 12.85 -7.08
C GLU A 37 -6.06 12.57 -5.70
N GLU A 38 -6.33 13.63 -4.92
CA GLU A 38 -7.04 13.60 -3.64
C GLU A 38 -6.45 12.62 -2.60
N CYS A 39 -5.18 12.28 -2.71
CA CYS A 39 -4.48 11.44 -1.74
C CYS A 39 -4.14 12.20 -0.44
N ASN A 40 -3.91 11.45 0.63
CA ASN A 40 -3.49 12.02 1.92
C ASN A 40 -2.34 11.19 2.51
N LEU A 41 -1.14 11.78 2.51
CA LEU A 41 0.10 11.15 3.00
C LEU A 41 0.45 11.73 4.37
N GLY A 42 0.28 10.94 5.41
CA GLY A 42 0.51 11.31 6.81
C GLY A 42 1.98 11.57 7.12
N LYS A 43 2.25 12.07 8.33
CA LYS A 43 3.61 12.41 8.78
C LYS A 43 4.58 11.24 8.61
N GLY A 44 5.76 11.52 8.02
CA GLY A 44 6.85 10.55 7.91
C GLY A 44 6.55 9.38 6.98
N VAL A 45 5.59 9.50 6.07
CA VAL A 45 5.39 8.52 4.99
C VAL A 45 6.61 8.54 4.08
N TYR A 46 7.11 7.36 3.73
CA TYR A 46 8.15 7.17 2.74
C TYR A 46 7.58 6.50 1.49
N VAL A 47 7.77 7.14 0.36
CA VAL A 47 7.42 6.63 -0.97
C VAL A 47 8.70 6.55 -1.79
N ASP A 48 9.11 5.33 -2.11
CA ASP A 48 10.33 5.06 -2.84
C ASP A 48 10.20 5.41 -4.33
N PHE A 49 11.31 5.36 -5.06
CA PHE A 49 11.33 5.65 -6.50
C PHE A 49 10.48 4.64 -7.30
N ASP A 50 9.93 5.09 -8.43
CA ASP A 50 9.06 4.31 -9.33
C ASP A 50 7.83 3.66 -8.67
N VAL A 51 7.42 4.09 -7.48
CA VAL A 51 6.18 3.64 -6.84
C VAL A 51 4.99 4.29 -7.52
N VAL A 52 3.91 3.53 -7.69
CA VAL A 52 2.64 4.02 -8.26
C VAL A 52 1.54 3.95 -7.22
N ILE A 53 0.91 5.08 -6.94
CA ILE A 53 -0.24 5.21 -6.02
C ILE A 53 -1.40 5.84 -6.79
N GLY A 54 -2.53 5.15 -6.84
CA GLY A 54 -3.76 5.63 -7.47
C GLY A 54 -4.42 6.80 -6.71
N ASP A 55 -5.63 7.13 -7.12
CA ASP A 55 -6.39 8.24 -6.58
C ASP A 55 -6.99 7.94 -5.20
N ARG A 56 -7.27 9.00 -4.42
CA ARG A 56 -8.01 8.92 -3.14
C ARG A 56 -7.42 7.96 -2.12
N CYS A 57 -6.13 7.67 -2.22
CA CYS A 57 -5.42 6.84 -1.26
C CYS A 57 -5.14 7.60 0.04
N LYS A 58 -5.18 6.87 1.15
CA LYS A 58 -4.87 7.41 2.47
C LYS A 58 -3.79 6.60 3.15
N LEU A 59 -2.60 7.16 3.21
CA LEU A 59 -1.44 6.58 3.89
C LEU A 59 -1.26 7.29 5.24
N GLN A 60 -1.37 6.55 6.32
CA GLN A 60 -1.23 7.09 7.66
C GLN A 60 0.25 7.29 8.04
N ASN A 61 0.50 7.86 9.22
CA ASN A 61 1.84 8.22 9.67
C ASN A 61 2.80 7.03 9.65
N GLY A 62 4.03 7.25 9.17
CA GLY A 62 5.09 6.25 9.20
C GLY A 62 4.86 5.02 8.30
N VAL A 63 4.06 5.15 7.27
CA VAL A 63 3.93 4.12 6.23
C VAL A 63 5.17 4.12 5.34
N PHE A 64 5.66 2.94 4.96
CA PHE A 64 6.76 2.78 4.02
C PHE A 64 6.30 1.97 2.80
N VAL A 65 6.42 2.59 1.62
CA VAL A 65 6.10 1.97 0.32
C VAL A 65 7.37 1.89 -0.49
N TYR A 66 7.94 0.69 -0.60
CA TYR A 66 9.20 0.47 -1.29
C TYR A 66 9.04 0.25 -2.79
N HIS A 67 10.14 0.47 -3.52
CA HIS A 67 10.27 0.42 -4.96
C HIS A 67 9.54 -0.78 -5.61
N GLY A 68 8.88 -0.51 -6.74
CA GLY A 68 8.10 -1.46 -7.52
C GLY A 68 6.68 -1.71 -7.00
N SER A 69 6.34 -1.24 -5.78
CA SER A 69 5.00 -1.44 -5.22
C SER A 69 3.96 -0.57 -5.94
N THR A 70 2.73 -1.10 -6.03
CA THR A 70 1.59 -0.41 -6.64
C THR A 70 0.39 -0.44 -5.70
N LEU A 71 -0.23 0.72 -5.49
CA LEU A 71 -1.51 0.87 -4.80
C LEU A 71 -2.55 1.34 -5.81
N GLU A 72 -3.66 0.63 -5.94
CA GLU A 72 -4.80 1.08 -6.73
C GLU A 72 -5.62 2.15 -5.97
N ASP A 73 -6.68 2.67 -6.60
CA ASP A 73 -7.50 3.74 -6.04
C ASP A 73 -8.12 3.40 -4.68
N GLY A 74 -8.24 4.40 -3.82
CA GLY A 74 -8.97 4.30 -2.57
C GLY A 74 -8.33 3.39 -1.51
N VAL A 75 -7.07 3.01 -1.67
CA VAL A 75 -6.35 2.18 -0.70
C VAL A 75 -6.13 2.93 0.61
N PHE A 76 -6.39 2.24 1.72
CA PHE A 76 -6.08 2.72 3.07
C PHE A 76 -4.92 1.93 3.67
N LEU A 77 -3.84 2.62 4.05
CA LEU A 77 -2.73 2.07 4.82
C LEU A 77 -2.71 2.69 6.22
N GLY A 78 -2.90 1.87 7.24
CA GLY A 78 -2.83 2.27 8.65
C GLY A 78 -1.43 2.70 9.08
N PRO A 79 -1.29 3.33 10.28
CA PRO A 79 0.02 3.80 10.76
C PRO A 79 1.07 2.69 10.79
N GLY A 80 2.28 2.99 10.30
CA GLY A 80 3.41 2.06 10.36
C GLY A 80 3.29 0.82 9.49
N VAL A 81 2.43 0.81 8.48
CA VAL A 81 2.37 -0.27 7.49
C VAL A 81 3.65 -0.30 6.65
N LEU A 82 4.18 -1.51 6.41
CA LEU A 82 5.39 -1.77 5.62
C LEU A 82 5.07 -2.64 4.42
N LEU A 83 5.41 -2.16 3.21
CA LEU A 83 5.34 -2.93 1.96
C LEU A 83 6.76 -3.27 1.52
N LEU A 84 7.23 -4.49 1.82
CA LEU A 84 8.60 -4.93 1.59
C LEU A 84 8.79 -5.46 0.16
N ASN A 85 10.00 -5.34 -0.41
CA ASN A 85 10.27 -5.67 -1.82
C ASN A 85 11.47 -6.61 -2.06
N ASP A 86 12.24 -6.94 -1.01
CA ASP A 86 13.40 -7.84 -1.13
C ASP A 86 13.17 -9.15 -0.34
N LYS A 87 13.16 -10.29 -1.05
CA LYS A 87 13.00 -11.64 -0.45
C LYS A 87 14.25 -12.14 0.24
N HIS A 88 15.42 -11.65 -0.16
CA HIS A 88 16.70 -12.17 0.29
C HIS A 88 17.65 -11.04 0.71
N PRO A 89 17.22 -10.17 1.68
CA PRO A 89 17.99 -8.99 2.06
C PRO A 89 19.35 -9.40 2.67
N ARG A 90 20.42 -8.85 2.11
CA ARG A 90 21.78 -9.02 2.59
C ARG A 90 22.55 -7.73 2.35
N ALA A 91 23.45 -7.37 3.24
CA ALA A 91 24.37 -6.25 3.06
C ALA A 91 25.58 -6.62 2.20
N ILE A 92 25.96 -7.90 2.25
CA ILE A 92 27.16 -8.43 1.54
C ILE A 92 26.83 -9.73 0.82
N ASN A 93 27.62 -10.06 -0.20
CA ASN A 93 27.67 -11.35 -0.86
C ASN A 93 28.46 -12.36 -0.03
N MET A 94 28.42 -13.66 -0.41
CA MET A 94 29.12 -14.72 0.34
C MET A 94 30.64 -14.60 0.27
N ASP A 95 31.18 -13.92 -0.72
CA ASP A 95 32.59 -13.64 -0.89
C ASP A 95 33.07 -12.41 -0.11
N GLY A 96 32.16 -11.74 0.62
CA GLY A 96 32.44 -10.54 1.42
C GLY A 96 32.33 -9.23 0.65
N SER A 97 32.06 -9.23 -0.65
CA SER A 97 31.81 -8.01 -1.41
C SER A 97 30.48 -7.35 -1.01
N LEU A 98 30.41 -6.01 -1.15
CA LEU A 98 29.16 -5.29 -0.93
C LEU A 98 28.13 -5.67 -2.01
N LYS A 99 26.89 -5.79 -1.61
CA LYS A 99 25.78 -5.91 -2.54
C LYS A 99 25.63 -4.63 -3.37
N SER A 100 25.34 -4.82 -4.66
CA SER A 100 25.01 -3.76 -5.62
C SER A 100 23.57 -3.93 -6.13
N ASP A 101 23.13 -3.03 -6.99
CA ASP A 101 21.79 -3.09 -7.60
C ASP A 101 21.59 -4.35 -8.46
N ASP A 102 22.70 -4.94 -8.98
CA ASP A 102 22.68 -6.17 -9.79
C ASP A 102 22.52 -7.45 -8.93
N ASP A 103 22.67 -7.34 -7.63
CA ASP A 103 22.71 -8.48 -6.70
C ASP A 103 21.35 -8.81 -6.06
N TRP A 104 20.28 -8.14 -6.47
CA TRP A 104 18.95 -8.39 -5.93
C TRP A 104 17.85 -8.26 -6.96
N ALA A 105 16.74 -8.96 -6.71
CA ALA A 105 15.58 -8.92 -7.58
C ALA A 105 14.39 -8.33 -6.82
N VAL A 106 13.81 -7.27 -7.37
CA VAL A 106 12.62 -6.65 -6.82
C VAL A 106 11.46 -7.64 -6.84
N SER A 107 10.81 -7.80 -5.71
CA SER A 107 9.56 -8.56 -5.56
C SER A 107 8.46 -7.62 -5.07
N PRO A 108 7.78 -6.90 -5.98
CA PRO A 108 6.89 -5.81 -5.62
C PRO A 108 5.63 -6.31 -4.91
N VAL A 109 5.06 -5.43 -4.09
CA VAL A 109 3.73 -5.63 -3.48
C VAL A 109 2.69 -4.91 -4.33
N HIS A 110 1.56 -5.57 -4.55
CA HIS A 110 0.40 -4.96 -5.20
C HIS A 110 -0.78 -4.91 -4.22
N VAL A 111 -1.43 -3.74 -4.11
CA VAL A 111 -2.61 -3.55 -3.26
C VAL A 111 -3.78 -3.06 -4.11
N GLY A 112 -4.79 -3.91 -4.23
CA GLY A 112 -5.97 -3.67 -5.07
C GLY A 112 -6.90 -2.60 -4.49
N GLN A 113 -7.74 -2.08 -5.38
CA GLN A 113 -8.69 -0.99 -5.14
C GLN A 113 -9.47 -1.15 -3.83
N GLY A 114 -9.53 -0.09 -3.04
CA GLY A 114 -10.32 -0.02 -1.82
C GLY A 114 -9.86 -0.96 -0.70
N ALA A 115 -8.73 -1.65 -0.85
CA ALA A 115 -8.19 -2.49 0.21
C ALA A 115 -7.75 -1.66 1.43
N ALA A 116 -7.91 -2.23 2.63
CA ALA A 116 -7.57 -1.58 3.88
C ALA A 116 -6.60 -2.43 4.71
N LEU A 117 -5.43 -1.86 5.02
CA LEU A 117 -4.41 -2.50 5.82
C LEU A 117 -4.35 -1.83 7.20
N GLY A 118 -4.56 -2.61 8.25
CA GLY A 118 -4.50 -2.14 9.64
C GLY A 118 -3.09 -1.72 10.06
N GLY A 119 -3.02 -0.84 11.05
CA GLY A 119 -1.74 -0.29 11.53
C GLY A 119 -0.73 -1.37 11.90
N GLY A 120 0.55 -1.14 11.55
CA GLY A 120 1.64 -2.07 11.80
C GLY A 120 1.60 -3.36 10.98
N ALA A 121 0.72 -3.47 9.99
CA ALA A 121 0.73 -4.64 9.10
C ALA A 121 1.98 -4.62 8.20
N ILE A 122 2.55 -5.81 7.99
CA ILE A 122 3.73 -6.02 7.16
C ILE A 122 3.34 -6.94 6.00
N LEU A 123 3.58 -6.49 4.77
CA LEU A 123 3.45 -7.30 3.58
C LEU A 123 4.83 -7.76 3.12
N THR A 124 5.01 -9.09 3.05
CA THR A 124 6.27 -9.65 2.57
C THR A 124 6.42 -9.49 1.07
N PRO A 125 7.64 -9.52 0.52
CA PRO A 125 7.91 -9.27 -0.88
C PRO A 125 7.13 -10.19 -1.81
N GLY A 126 6.53 -9.61 -2.86
CA GLY A 126 5.77 -10.31 -3.90
C GLY A 126 4.33 -10.67 -3.54
N VAL A 127 3.82 -10.18 -2.41
CA VAL A 127 2.42 -10.39 -2.02
C VAL A 127 1.49 -9.46 -2.78
N SER A 128 0.33 -9.99 -3.21
CA SER A 128 -0.78 -9.21 -3.74
C SER A 128 -1.97 -9.25 -2.78
N VAL A 129 -2.56 -8.09 -2.53
CA VAL A 129 -3.80 -7.93 -1.76
C VAL A 129 -4.92 -7.57 -2.72
N GLY A 130 -5.96 -8.40 -2.77
CA GLY A 130 -7.09 -8.18 -3.67
C GLY A 130 -7.95 -6.96 -3.29
N ARG A 131 -8.73 -6.50 -4.26
CA ARG A 131 -9.64 -5.35 -4.08
C ARG A 131 -10.55 -5.54 -2.86
N TRP A 132 -10.78 -4.46 -2.11
CA TRP A 132 -11.64 -4.43 -0.92
C TRP A 132 -11.27 -5.44 0.18
N ALA A 133 -10.09 -6.04 0.11
CA ALA A 133 -9.61 -6.91 1.17
C ALA A 133 -9.26 -6.10 2.43
N THR A 134 -9.34 -6.75 3.58
CA THR A 134 -9.01 -6.15 4.88
C THR A 134 -7.91 -6.97 5.56
N VAL A 135 -6.83 -6.31 5.89
CA VAL A 135 -5.72 -6.86 6.68
C VAL A 135 -5.81 -6.30 8.10
N GLY A 136 -5.90 -7.17 9.09
CA GLY A 136 -5.95 -6.76 10.50
C GLY A 136 -4.65 -6.09 10.96
N ALA A 137 -4.74 -5.22 11.97
CA ALA A 137 -3.57 -4.54 12.53
C ALA A 137 -2.53 -5.55 13.07
N GLY A 138 -1.24 -5.23 12.93
CA GLY A 138 -0.12 -6.05 13.38
C GLY A 138 0.07 -7.37 12.61
N SER A 139 -0.62 -7.56 11.51
CA SER A 139 -0.54 -8.81 10.73
C SER A 139 0.72 -8.86 9.87
N VAL A 140 1.28 -10.07 9.70
CA VAL A 140 2.35 -10.34 8.74
C VAL A 140 1.79 -11.16 7.58
N VAL A 141 1.58 -10.50 6.44
CA VAL A 141 0.98 -11.11 5.24
C VAL A 141 2.07 -11.76 4.41
N THR A 142 2.05 -13.09 4.35
CA THR A 142 3.07 -13.92 3.67
C THR A 142 2.54 -14.63 2.43
N ARG A 143 1.26 -14.42 2.09
CA ARG A 143 0.59 -15.01 0.92
C ARG A 143 -0.41 -14.03 0.36
N ASN A 144 -0.76 -14.20 -0.92
CA ASN A 144 -1.79 -13.37 -1.55
C ASN A 144 -3.11 -13.42 -0.79
N VAL A 145 -3.75 -12.26 -0.71
CA VAL A 145 -5.06 -12.10 -0.07
C VAL A 145 -6.11 -11.98 -1.18
N PRO A 146 -7.15 -12.82 -1.18
CA PRO A 146 -8.20 -12.72 -2.21
C PRO A 146 -9.01 -11.43 -2.07
N ALA A 147 -9.68 -11.02 -3.16
CA ALA A 147 -10.63 -9.91 -3.12
C ALA A 147 -11.64 -10.10 -1.98
N PHE A 148 -11.96 -9.00 -1.28
CA PHE A 148 -12.83 -8.98 -0.09
C PHE A 148 -12.36 -9.83 1.10
N GLY A 149 -11.20 -10.48 1.00
CA GLY A 149 -10.67 -11.33 2.07
C GLY A 149 -10.39 -10.56 3.35
N LEU A 150 -10.78 -11.13 4.49
CA LEU A 150 -10.39 -10.68 5.81
C LEU A 150 -9.27 -11.58 6.33
N VAL A 151 -8.08 -11.01 6.50
CA VAL A 151 -6.90 -11.74 7.00
C VAL A 151 -6.32 -11.05 8.24
N TYR A 152 -5.84 -11.84 9.19
CA TYR A 152 -5.07 -11.30 10.32
C TYR A 152 -4.17 -12.37 10.97
N GLY A 153 -3.23 -11.92 11.80
CA GLY A 153 -2.28 -12.74 12.54
C GLY A 153 -0.85 -12.71 11.99
N ASN A 154 0.06 -13.44 12.64
CA ASN A 154 1.45 -13.61 12.23
C ASN A 154 1.82 -15.12 12.26
N PRO A 155 1.93 -15.76 11.07
CA PRO A 155 1.56 -15.26 9.74
C PRO A 155 0.04 -15.08 9.58
N ALA A 156 -0.37 -14.11 8.76
CA ALA A 156 -1.79 -13.83 8.50
C ALA A 156 -2.51 -15.03 7.87
N ARG A 157 -3.75 -15.28 8.29
CA ARG A 157 -4.61 -16.34 7.78
C ARG A 157 -5.93 -15.75 7.30
N LEU A 158 -6.52 -16.36 6.27
CA LEU A 158 -7.84 -16.01 5.79
C LEU A 158 -8.88 -16.43 6.83
N MET A 159 -9.61 -15.45 7.33
CA MET A 159 -10.64 -15.64 8.38
C MET A 159 -12.05 -15.56 7.82
N GLY A 160 -12.19 -15.29 6.53
CA GLY A 160 -13.45 -15.12 5.80
C GLY A 160 -13.38 -13.94 4.86
N TYR A 161 -14.55 -13.44 4.49
CA TYR A 161 -14.67 -12.32 3.56
C TYR A 161 -15.52 -11.23 4.21
N LEU A 162 -15.25 -9.99 3.85
CA LEU A 162 -15.94 -8.82 4.39
C LEU A 162 -16.68 -8.11 3.25
N CYS A 163 -18.00 -7.99 3.36
CA CYS A 163 -18.75 -7.18 2.41
C CYS A 163 -18.47 -5.69 2.67
N PRO A 164 -17.99 -4.90 1.68
CA PRO A 164 -17.63 -3.51 1.89
C PRO A 164 -18.85 -2.64 2.20
N VAL A 165 -20.03 -3.02 1.74
CA VAL A 165 -21.30 -2.29 1.97
C VAL A 165 -21.88 -2.58 3.34
N THR A 166 -22.15 -3.86 3.63
CA THR A 166 -22.83 -4.26 4.87
C THR A 166 -21.89 -4.40 6.07
N ARG A 167 -20.58 -4.47 5.80
CA ARG A 167 -19.52 -4.77 6.79
C ARG A 167 -19.72 -6.10 7.53
N ARG A 168 -20.55 -6.97 6.97
CA ARG A 168 -20.77 -8.33 7.53
C ARG A 168 -19.71 -9.29 7.03
N ARG A 169 -19.24 -10.12 7.92
CA ARG A 169 -18.35 -11.24 7.60
C ARG A 169 -19.15 -12.40 7.04
N SER A 170 -18.59 -13.08 6.04
CA SER A 170 -19.13 -14.31 5.42
C SER A 170 -18.03 -15.34 5.21
N GLU A 171 -18.40 -16.59 4.98
CA GLU A 171 -17.46 -17.66 4.59
C GLU A 171 -17.14 -17.65 3.10
N ARG A 172 -17.95 -16.96 2.30
CA ARG A 172 -17.80 -16.83 0.84
C ARG A 172 -17.62 -15.36 0.45
N PRO A 173 -16.90 -15.07 -0.63
CA PRO A 173 -16.80 -13.71 -1.13
C PRO A 173 -18.19 -13.15 -1.48
N PRO A 174 -18.43 -11.86 -1.26
CA PRO A 174 -19.65 -11.21 -1.70
C PRO A 174 -19.80 -11.32 -3.23
N LEU A 175 -21.03 -11.37 -3.72
CA LEU A 175 -21.30 -11.32 -5.15
C LEU A 175 -20.95 -9.94 -5.71
N ASP A 176 -20.49 -9.88 -6.96
CA ASP A 176 -20.12 -8.60 -7.59
C ASP A 176 -21.28 -7.59 -7.61
N SER A 177 -22.52 -8.06 -7.68
CA SER A 177 -23.72 -7.22 -7.58
C SER A 177 -23.88 -6.56 -6.20
N GLU A 178 -23.45 -7.22 -5.12
CA GLU A 178 -23.45 -6.64 -3.76
C GLU A 178 -22.29 -5.67 -3.57
N ALA A 179 -21.18 -5.87 -4.28
CA ALA A 179 -20.01 -5.00 -4.28
C ALA A 179 -20.20 -3.74 -5.14
N GLN A 180 -21.02 -3.81 -6.20
CA GLN A 180 -21.31 -2.69 -7.10
C GLN A 180 -22.24 -1.62 -6.50
N LEU A 181 -22.96 -1.96 -5.43
CA LEU A 181 -23.82 -0.99 -4.70
C LEU A 181 -23.02 0.09 -3.97
N SER A 182 -21.69 -0.01 -3.95
CA SER A 182 -20.80 0.93 -3.28
C SER A 182 -20.05 1.88 -4.23
N ASP A 183 -20.42 1.94 -5.52
CA ASP A 183 -19.85 2.93 -6.44
C ASP A 183 -20.50 4.30 -6.18
N PRO A 184 -19.80 5.27 -5.55
CA PRO A 184 -20.35 6.59 -5.27
C PRO A 184 -20.58 7.45 -6.52
N GLY A 185 -20.26 6.94 -7.71
CA GLY A 185 -20.48 7.60 -9.01
C GLY A 185 -21.86 7.37 -9.64
N ARG A 186 -22.77 6.65 -8.97
CA ARG A 186 -24.15 6.44 -9.43
C ARG A 186 -25.16 7.04 -8.45
N VAL A 187 -25.22 8.35 -8.38
CA VAL A 187 -26.39 9.12 -7.98
C VAL A 187 -26.58 10.26 -8.97
#